data_ebdc97380a02cbf7565665a5d7227607
#
_entry.id   ebdc97380a02cbf7565665a5d7227607
#
_cell.length_a   1.000
_cell.length_b   1.000
_cell.length_c   1.000
_cell.angle_alpha   90.00
_cell.angle_beta   90.00
_cell.angle_gamma   90.00
#
_symmetry.space_group_name_H-M   'P 1'
#
loop_
_entity.id
_entity.type
_entity.pdbx_description
1 polymer ?
#
loop_
_entity_poly.entity_id
_entity_poly.type
_entity_poly.pdbx_seq_one_letter_code
_entity_poly.pdbx_strand_id
1 'polypeptide(L)'
;SVASRGLGDVYKRQAIIMEQNPDKTRRKVLISMTASVGAVGAAFAVTSFIASWNPSAKAKAMGAPVKVDISRIEVGQIIQVAWRKQPVFVVRHSQNALKSLGKVENKLADPNSISIEEPYRDLHPTRSKSNEYSVLAGVCTHLGCAPKYHPEVEPKPWDATWLGGFFCPCHGSMFDIVGRVFKGVPAPTNLKVPPHNFQGNTLTIGEDKT
;
A
#
# COMPACT_ATOMS: atom_id res chain seq x y z
N SER A 1 -45.07 -21.60 -75.61
CA SER A 1 -44.52 -20.49 -74.83
C SER A 1 -45.19 -20.41 -73.45
N VAL A 2 -44.87 -21.36 -72.57
CA VAL A 2 -45.41 -21.38 -71.18
C VAL A 2 -44.35 -20.96 -70.11
N ALA A 3 -43.10 -20.76 -70.56
CA ALA A 3 -41.99 -20.56 -69.62
C ALA A 3 -41.78 -19.09 -69.10
N SER A 4 -42.46 -18.07 -69.65
CA SER A 4 -42.22 -16.69 -69.29
C SER A 4 -43.17 -16.12 -68.22
N ARG A 5 -44.23 -16.82 -67.84
CA ARG A 5 -45.20 -16.34 -66.83
C ARG A 5 -44.79 -16.56 -65.39
N GLY A 6 -43.93 -17.53 -65.09
CA GLY A 6 -43.55 -17.87 -63.70
C GLY A 6 -42.54 -16.95 -63.06
N LEU A 7 -41.60 -16.40 -63.82
CA LEU A 7 -40.56 -15.51 -63.28
C LEU A 7 -41.09 -14.14 -62.90
N GLY A 8 -42.00 -13.56 -63.69
CA GLY A 8 -42.59 -12.25 -63.37
C GLY A 8 -43.44 -12.24 -62.09
N ASP A 9 -44.13 -13.34 -61.79
CA ASP A 9 -44.94 -13.44 -60.57
C ASP A 9 -44.09 -13.65 -59.29
N VAL A 10 -42.97 -14.28 -59.44
CA VAL A 10 -42.01 -14.43 -58.28
C VAL A 10 -41.42 -13.08 -57.92
N TYR A 11 -41.00 -12.29 -58.91
CA TYR A 11 -40.47 -10.95 -58.67
C TYR A 11 -41.52 -9.99 -58.15
N LYS A 12 -42.76 -10.03 -58.65
CA LYS A 12 -43.88 -9.25 -58.11
C LYS A 12 -44.22 -9.60 -56.68
N ARG A 13 -44.24 -10.88 -56.32
CA ARG A 13 -44.45 -11.34 -54.92
C ARG A 13 -43.33 -10.89 -54.00
N GLN A 14 -42.08 -10.95 -54.46
CA GLN A 14 -40.93 -10.45 -53.70
C GLN A 14 -41.01 -8.91 -53.52
N ALA A 15 -41.39 -8.16 -54.55
CA ALA A 15 -41.58 -6.71 -54.44
C ALA A 15 -42.69 -6.36 -53.43
N ILE A 16 -43.83 -7.07 -53.46
CA ILE A 16 -44.94 -6.87 -52.49
C ILE A 16 -44.54 -7.21 -51.06
N ILE A 17 -43.70 -8.22 -50.85
CA ILE A 17 -43.18 -8.55 -49.54
C ILE A 17 -42.18 -7.51 -49.04
N MET A 18 -41.38 -6.92 -49.94
CA MET A 18 -40.46 -5.85 -49.60
C MET A 18 -41.18 -4.47 -49.34
N GLU A 19 -42.38 -4.27 -49.87
CA GLU A 19 -43.17 -3.07 -49.74
C GLU A 19 -44.06 -3.09 -48.46
N GLN A 20 -44.09 -4.17 -47.71
CA GLN A 20 -44.64 -4.13 -46.34
C GLN A 20 -43.71 -3.35 -45.44
N ASN A 21 -43.82 -2.02 -45.54
CA ASN A 21 -43.16 -1.07 -44.65
C ASN A 21 -43.53 -1.42 -43.21
N PRO A 22 -42.61 -1.94 -42.41
CA PRO A 22 -42.97 -2.38 -41.05
C PRO A 22 -43.63 -1.18 -40.33
N ASP A 23 -44.77 -1.45 -39.70
CA ASP A 23 -45.51 -0.46 -38.93
C ASP A 23 -44.52 0.31 -38.03
N LYS A 24 -44.31 1.58 -38.43
CA LYS A 24 -43.31 2.48 -37.81
C LYS A 24 -43.61 2.65 -36.32
N THR A 25 -44.88 2.59 -35.96
CA THR A 25 -45.33 2.69 -34.55
C THR A 25 -44.94 1.45 -33.76
N ARG A 26 -45.23 0.28 -34.31
CA ARG A 26 -44.87 -1.01 -33.70
C ARG A 26 -43.36 -1.15 -33.54
N ARG A 27 -42.57 -0.76 -34.54
CA ARG A 27 -41.12 -0.77 -34.50
C ARG A 27 -40.58 0.18 -33.39
N LYS A 28 -41.12 1.41 -33.29
CA LYS A 28 -40.75 2.36 -32.24
C LYS A 28 -41.08 1.81 -30.86
N VAL A 29 -42.24 1.22 -30.67
CA VAL A 29 -42.62 0.61 -29.38
C VAL A 29 -41.68 -0.52 -29.00
N LEU A 30 -41.39 -1.42 -29.92
CA LEU A 30 -40.49 -2.54 -29.66
C LEU A 30 -39.05 -2.07 -29.32
N ILE A 31 -38.55 -1.07 -30.06
CA ILE A 31 -37.23 -0.49 -29.81
C ILE A 31 -37.21 0.19 -28.42
N SER A 32 -38.21 0.98 -28.08
CA SER A 32 -38.24 1.69 -26.80
C SER A 32 -38.38 0.72 -25.63
N MET A 33 -39.20 -0.33 -25.74
CA MET A 33 -39.28 -1.36 -24.71
C MET A 33 -37.96 -2.11 -24.53
N THR A 34 -37.33 -2.54 -25.60
CA THR A 34 -36.02 -3.22 -25.53
C THR A 34 -34.93 -2.29 -24.95
N ALA A 35 -34.91 -1.03 -25.37
CA ALA A 35 -33.98 -0.04 -24.86
C ALA A 35 -34.18 0.23 -23.35
N SER A 36 -35.45 0.32 -22.91
CA SER A 36 -35.76 0.51 -21.50
C SER A 36 -35.31 -0.67 -20.63
N VAL A 37 -35.62 -1.90 -21.05
CA VAL A 37 -35.16 -3.11 -20.35
C VAL A 37 -33.64 -3.20 -20.37
N GLY A 38 -33.00 -2.92 -21.50
CA GLY A 38 -31.55 -2.87 -21.63
C GLY A 38 -30.91 -1.83 -20.74
N ALA A 39 -31.49 -0.62 -20.63
CA ALA A 39 -31.01 0.43 -19.75
C ALA A 39 -31.11 0.05 -18.27
N VAL A 40 -32.20 -0.57 -17.85
CA VAL A 40 -32.34 -1.11 -16.48
C VAL A 40 -31.30 -2.18 -16.21
N GLY A 41 -31.14 -3.15 -17.11
CA GLY A 41 -30.11 -4.20 -16.97
C GLY A 41 -28.70 -3.63 -16.90
N ALA A 42 -28.36 -2.65 -17.74
CA ALA A 42 -27.08 -1.97 -17.70
C ALA A 42 -26.88 -1.21 -16.39
N ALA A 43 -27.90 -0.53 -15.87
CA ALA A 43 -27.82 0.17 -14.58
C ALA A 43 -27.54 -0.81 -13.43
N PHE A 44 -28.19 -1.96 -13.39
CA PHE A 44 -27.91 -3.02 -12.38
C PHE A 44 -26.48 -3.56 -12.50
N ALA A 45 -26.01 -3.82 -13.72
CA ALA A 45 -24.65 -4.32 -13.93
C ALA A 45 -23.59 -3.29 -13.50
N VAL A 46 -23.77 -2.01 -13.90
CA VAL A 46 -22.85 -0.92 -13.56
C VAL A 46 -22.83 -0.65 -12.05
N THR A 47 -23.99 -0.62 -11.38
CA THR A 47 -24.04 -0.39 -9.93
C THR A 47 -23.37 -1.54 -9.15
N SER A 48 -23.58 -2.78 -9.56
CA SER A 48 -22.93 -3.95 -8.96
C SER A 48 -21.42 -3.91 -9.17
N PHE A 49 -20.97 -3.53 -10.36
CA PHE A 49 -19.56 -3.39 -10.69
C PHE A 49 -18.89 -2.29 -9.87
N ILE A 50 -19.50 -1.09 -9.77
CA ILE A 50 -18.99 0.00 -8.94
C ILE A 50 -18.98 -0.38 -7.47
N ALA A 51 -20.04 -1.04 -6.99
CA ALA A 51 -20.12 -1.51 -5.60
C ALA A 51 -19.00 -2.50 -5.25
N SER A 52 -18.53 -3.29 -6.23
CA SER A 52 -17.41 -4.23 -6.04
C SER A 52 -16.06 -3.56 -5.77
N TRP A 53 -15.90 -2.27 -6.11
CA TRP A 53 -14.69 -1.49 -5.81
C TRP A 53 -14.59 -1.10 -4.33
N ASN A 54 -15.69 -1.14 -3.60
CA ASN A 54 -15.64 -0.88 -2.16
C ASN A 54 -14.82 -1.97 -1.45
N PRO A 55 -13.89 -1.57 -0.58
CA PRO A 55 -13.09 -2.54 0.14
C PRO A 55 -13.98 -3.42 1.04
N SER A 56 -13.74 -4.72 1.01
CA SER A 56 -14.45 -5.70 1.86
C SER A 56 -14.25 -5.40 3.36
N ALA A 57 -15.13 -5.90 4.21
CA ALA A 57 -14.98 -5.81 5.67
C ALA A 57 -13.62 -6.35 6.14
N LYS A 58 -13.14 -7.45 5.53
CA LYS A 58 -11.82 -8.02 5.80
C LYS A 58 -10.68 -7.06 5.40
N ALA A 59 -10.78 -6.39 4.25
CA ALA A 59 -9.78 -5.41 3.81
C ALA A 59 -9.75 -4.18 4.74
N LYS A 60 -10.92 -3.70 5.16
CA LYS A 60 -11.03 -2.61 6.16
C LYS A 60 -10.43 -3.00 7.51
N ALA A 61 -10.71 -4.21 8.00
CA ALA A 61 -10.15 -4.72 9.26
C ALA A 61 -8.61 -4.86 9.21
N MET A 62 -8.04 -5.27 8.07
CA MET A 62 -6.59 -5.36 7.91
C MET A 62 -5.88 -4.01 7.90
N GLY A 63 -6.59 -2.94 7.56
CA GLY A 63 -6.07 -1.57 7.60
C GLY A 63 -6.30 -0.85 8.94
N ALA A 64 -7.01 -1.49 9.87
CA ALA A 64 -7.33 -0.89 11.17
C ALA A 64 -6.08 -0.58 12.00
N PRO A 65 -6.12 0.48 12.81
CA PRO A 65 -5.05 0.77 13.77
C PRO A 65 -4.86 -0.36 14.78
N VAL A 66 -3.62 -0.60 15.18
CA VAL A 66 -3.25 -1.59 16.19
C VAL A 66 -2.73 -0.88 17.43
N LYS A 67 -3.28 -1.22 18.59
CA LYS A 67 -2.83 -0.71 19.90
C LYS A 67 -1.87 -1.68 20.55
N VAL A 68 -0.78 -1.17 21.07
CA VAL A 68 0.31 -1.92 21.70
C VAL A 68 0.65 -1.31 23.04
N ASP A 69 0.75 -2.13 24.07
CA ASP A 69 1.30 -1.71 25.38
C ASP A 69 2.84 -1.75 25.31
N ILE A 70 3.46 -0.57 25.47
CA ILE A 70 4.91 -0.40 25.42
C ILE A 70 5.55 -0.32 26.81
N SER A 71 4.77 -0.44 27.89
CA SER A 71 5.26 -0.33 29.27
C SER A 71 6.34 -1.37 29.63
N ARG A 72 6.30 -2.52 28.96
CA ARG A 72 7.20 -3.66 29.23
C ARG A 72 8.43 -3.71 28.33
N ILE A 73 8.58 -2.76 27.40
CA ILE A 73 9.75 -2.73 26.52
C ILE A 73 10.91 -2.17 27.32
N GLU A 74 11.96 -2.95 27.51
CA GLU A 74 13.18 -2.50 28.17
C GLU A 74 14.00 -1.61 27.25
N VAL A 75 14.89 -0.79 27.82
CA VAL A 75 15.81 0.08 27.06
C VAL A 75 16.75 -0.77 26.21
N GLY A 76 16.81 -0.50 24.92
CA GLY A 76 17.58 -1.26 23.94
C GLY A 76 16.83 -2.42 23.31
N GLN A 77 15.62 -2.75 23.79
CA GLN A 77 14.80 -3.83 23.24
C GLN A 77 13.98 -3.38 22.02
N ILE A 78 13.62 -4.38 21.23
CA ILE A 78 12.72 -4.28 20.09
C ILE A 78 11.54 -5.24 20.27
N ILE A 79 10.36 -4.79 19.93
CA ILE A 79 9.21 -5.69 19.71
C ILE A 79 8.75 -5.57 18.25
N GLN A 80 8.13 -6.65 17.78
CA GLN A 80 7.57 -6.71 16.44
C GLN A 80 6.06 -6.84 16.53
N VAL A 81 5.34 -5.94 15.82
CA VAL A 81 3.89 -5.90 15.75
C VAL A 81 3.46 -6.05 14.30
N ALA A 82 2.41 -6.82 14.03
CA ALA A 82 1.87 -6.94 12.68
C ALA A 82 0.85 -5.82 12.43
N TRP A 83 1.07 -5.01 11.39
CA TRP A 83 0.12 -4.02 10.89
C TRP A 83 0.07 -4.09 9.36
N ARG A 84 -1.14 -4.12 8.79
CA ARG A 84 -1.36 -4.29 7.33
C ARG A 84 -0.59 -5.48 6.74
N LYS A 85 -0.48 -6.59 7.49
CA LYS A 85 0.30 -7.80 7.14
C LYS A 85 1.82 -7.56 7.00
N GLN A 86 2.32 -6.45 7.45
CA GLN A 86 3.75 -6.15 7.48
C GLN A 86 4.23 -6.09 8.93
N PRO A 87 5.47 -6.50 9.22
CA PRO A 87 6.06 -6.29 10.53
C PRO A 87 6.32 -4.80 10.74
N VAL A 88 6.01 -4.31 11.91
CA VAL A 88 6.40 -2.99 12.41
C VAL A 88 7.27 -3.19 13.63
N PHE A 89 8.45 -2.63 13.61
CA PHE A 89 9.41 -2.65 14.70
C PHE A 89 9.16 -1.46 15.61
N VAL A 90 9.06 -1.72 16.91
CA VAL A 90 9.03 -0.70 17.95
C VAL A 90 10.28 -0.89 18.78
N VAL A 91 11.19 0.07 18.71
CA VAL A 91 12.50 0.03 19.36
C VAL A 91 12.53 1.08 20.46
N ARG A 92 12.88 0.69 21.69
CA ARG A 92 13.17 1.62 22.78
C ARG A 92 14.66 1.90 22.84
N HIS A 93 15.05 3.13 22.54
CA HIS A 93 16.46 3.53 22.50
C HIS A 93 17.00 3.94 23.86
N SER A 94 18.27 3.63 24.11
CA SER A 94 19.01 4.24 25.21
C SER A 94 19.50 5.64 24.82
N GLN A 95 19.70 6.53 25.80
CA GLN A 95 20.26 7.86 25.56
C GLN A 95 21.66 7.80 24.93
N ASN A 96 22.45 6.78 25.27
CA ASN A 96 23.77 6.58 24.67
C ASN A 96 23.69 6.17 23.20
N ALA A 97 22.72 5.32 22.82
CA ALA A 97 22.46 4.97 21.44
C ALA A 97 22.02 6.19 20.62
N LEU A 98 21.15 7.03 21.14
CA LEU A 98 20.73 8.26 20.46
C LEU A 98 21.88 9.26 20.29
N LYS A 99 22.77 9.41 21.29
CA LYS A 99 23.96 10.24 21.17
C LYS A 99 24.95 9.74 20.10
N SER A 100 24.92 8.45 19.76
CA SER A 100 25.79 7.87 18.72
C SER A 100 25.31 8.18 17.29
N LEU A 101 24.07 8.65 17.08
CA LEU A 101 23.51 8.94 15.75
C LEU A 101 24.35 9.94 14.95
N GLY A 102 24.93 10.95 15.59
CA GLY A 102 25.83 11.90 14.94
C GLY A 102 27.12 11.26 14.39
N LYS A 103 27.58 10.15 14.99
CA LYS A 103 28.82 9.46 14.54
C LYS A 103 28.65 8.69 13.23
N VAL A 104 27.42 8.36 12.85
CA VAL A 104 27.12 7.61 11.62
C VAL A 104 26.61 8.49 10.47
N GLU A 105 26.32 9.75 10.69
CA GLU A 105 25.73 10.67 9.70
C GLU A 105 26.49 10.71 8.37
N ASN A 106 27.82 10.76 8.43
CA ASN A 106 28.67 10.78 7.24
C ASN A 106 28.61 9.50 6.40
N LYS A 107 28.18 8.38 7.00
CA LYS A 107 27.98 7.09 6.35
C LYS A 107 26.59 6.92 5.75
N LEU A 108 25.62 7.77 6.07
CA LEU A 108 24.22 7.66 5.64
C LEU A 108 23.99 8.27 4.27
N ALA A 109 23.15 7.65 3.46
CA ALA A 109 22.73 8.17 2.16
C ALA A 109 21.72 9.31 2.32
N ASP A 110 20.83 9.21 3.30
CA ASP A 110 19.80 10.22 3.59
C ASP A 110 19.67 10.42 5.11
N PRO A 111 20.63 11.15 5.72
CA PRO A 111 20.63 11.38 7.17
C PRO A 111 19.44 12.21 7.66
N ASN A 112 18.87 13.06 6.80
CA ASN A 112 17.78 13.98 7.14
C ASN A 112 16.40 13.47 6.67
N SER A 113 16.33 12.24 6.14
CA SER A 113 15.06 11.63 5.68
C SER A 113 14.29 12.50 4.67
N ILE A 114 15.00 13.06 3.69
CA ILE A 114 14.42 13.96 2.68
C ILE A 114 13.86 13.17 1.49
N SER A 115 14.45 12.00 1.19
CA SER A 115 14.13 11.20 -0.01
C SER A 115 12.74 10.56 0.01
N ILE A 116 12.11 10.49 1.17
CA ILE A 116 10.73 9.99 1.34
C ILE A 116 9.94 10.98 2.19
N GLU A 117 8.63 11.08 1.92
CA GLU A 117 7.74 11.87 2.76
C GLU A 117 7.58 11.19 4.13
N GLU A 118 8.19 11.78 5.16
CA GLU A 118 8.13 11.32 6.54
C GLU A 118 7.47 12.38 7.42
N PRO A 119 6.32 12.06 8.05
CA PRO A 119 5.58 13.04 8.82
C PRO A 119 6.29 13.48 10.12
N TYR A 120 7.27 12.70 10.61
CA TYR A 120 7.89 12.92 11.94
C TYR A 120 9.39 13.19 11.90
N ARG A 121 9.98 13.38 10.71
CA ARG A 121 11.44 13.53 10.55
C ARG A 121 12.04 14.68 11.40
N ASP A 122 11.29 15.78 11.52
CA ASP A 122 11.76 17.00 12.16
C ASP A 122 11.37 17.09 13.65
N LEU A 123 10.63 16.10 14.18
CA LEU A 123 10.18 16.12 15.57
C LEU A 123 11.27 15.68 16.54
N HIS A 124 11.87 14.52 16.27
CA HIS A 124 12.88 13.90 17.14
C HIS A 124 13.90 13.11 16.31
N PRO A 125 15.14 12.92 16.83
CA PRO A 125 16.16 12.09 16.18
C PRO A 125 15.71 10.64 15.94
N THR A 126 14.70 10.17 16.66
CA THR A 126 14.10 8.84 16.53
C THR A 126 13.21 8.69 15.31
N ARG A 127 12.95 9.77 14.55
CA ARG A 127 12.00 9.83 13.44
C ARG A 127 10.59 9.40 13.86
N SER A 128 10.16 9.80 15.06
CA SER A 128 8.93 9.37 15.72
C SER A 128 8.32 10.51 16.52
N LYS A 129 7.08 10.37 16.98
CA LYS A 129 6.44 11.28 17.95
C LYS A 129 7.02 11.16 19.39
N SER A 130 7.98 10.29 19.59
CA SER A 130 8.65 10.07 20.88
C SER A 130 10.14 10.28 20.73
N ASN A 131 10.78 10.89 21.71
CA ASN A 131 12.23 11.04 21.78
C ASN A 131 12.96 9.76 22.26
N GLU A 132 12.24 8.71 22.62
CA GLU A 132 12.76 7.44 23.16
C GLU A 132 12.48 6.25 22.26
N TYR A 133 11.37 6.28 21.49
CA TYR A 133 10.93 5.18 20.68
C TYR A 133 11.01 5.49 19.19
N SER A 134 11.50 4.54 18.40
CA SER A 134 11.31 4.50 16.94
C SER A 134 10.24 3.48 16.57
N VAL A 135 9.39 3.84 15.60
CA VAL A 135 8.35 2.98 15.04
C VAL A 135 8.63 2.84 13.54
N LEU A 136 9.11 1.68 13.11
CA LEU A 136 9.66 1.47 11.76
C LEU A 136 8.94 0.33 11.06
N ALA A 137 8.63 0.47 9.78
CA ALA A 137 8.23 -0.67 8.98
C ALA A 137 9.41 -1.64 8.88
N GLY A 138 9.23 -2.88 9.37
CA GLY A 138 10.23 -3.93 9.38
C GLY A 138 10.44 -4.57 8.01
N VAL A 139 10.43 -3.74 6.95
CA VAL A 139 10.49 -4.16 5.55
C VAL A 139 11.59 -3.39 4.86
N CYS A 140 12.63 -4.10 4.42
CA CYS A 140 13.75 -3.51 3.68
C CYS A 140 13.26 -2.83 2.40
N THR A 141 13.70 -1.59 2.20
CA THR A 141 13.29 -0.76 1.05
C THR A 141 13.91 -1.21 -0.28
N HIS A 142 14.82 -2.21 -0.27
CA HIS A 142 15.32 -2.84 -1.49
C HIS A 142 14.25 -3.73 -2.14
N LEU A 143 13.97 -4.91 -1.56
CA LEU A 143 13.04 -5.91 -2.11
C LEU A 143 12.13 -6.55 -1.06
N GLY A 144 11.92 -5.89 0.07
CA GLY A 144 10.89 -6.29 1.04
C GLY A 144 11.28 -7.36 2.06
N CYS A 145 12.56 -7.79 2.14
CA CYS A 145 13.01 -8.69 3.21
C CYS A 145 12.90 -8.02 4.59
N ALA A 146 12.78 -8.81 5.65
CA ALA A 146 12.81 -8.29 7.02
C ALA A 146 14.26 -8.09 7.50
N PRO A 147 14.70 -6.86 7.78
CA PRO A 147 16.02 -6.61 8.35
C PRO A 147 16.09 -7.15 9.78
N LYS A 148 17.25 -7.63 10.19
CA LYS A 148 17.51 -8.08 11.56
C LYS A 148 18.08 -6.94 12.39
N TYR A 149 17.60 -6.79 13.61
CA TYR A 149 18.10 -5.82 14.56
C TYR A 149 19.37 -6.30 15.24
N HIS A 150 20.41 -5.50 15.20
CA HIS A 150 21.73 -5.73 15.80
C HIS A 150 22.13 -4.48 16.60
N PRO A 151 21.70 -4.37 17.86
CA PRO A 151 21.96 -3.19 18.70
C PRO A 151 23.40 -3.09 19.21
N GLU A 152 24.19 -4.17 19.10
CA GLU A 152 25.53 -4.25 19.66
C GLU A 152 26.47 -3.25 18.93
N VAL A 153 27.23 -2.51 19.72
CA VAL A 153 28.28 -1.62 19.24
C VAL A 153 29.60 -2.39 19.23
N GLU A 154 29.82 -3.14 18.16
CA GLU A 154 31.01 -3.97 17.97
C GLU A 154 31.28 -4.20 16.48
N PRO A 155 32.52 -4.50 16.06
CA PRO A 155 32.80 -4.86 14.68
C PRO A 155 31.95 -6.02 14.19
N LYS A 156 31.33 -5.86 13.02
CA LYS A 156 30.54 -6.91 12.34
C LYS A 156 31.21 -7.26 11.00
N PRO A 157 30.97 -8.44 10.45
CA PRO A 157 31.54 -8.84 9.15
C PRO A 157 31.21 -7.88 8.00
N TRP A 158 30.13 -7.13 8.13
CA TRP A 158 29.64 -6.16 7.13
C TRP A 158 30.04 -4.69 7.41
N ASP A 159 30.44 -4.36 8.66
CA ASP A 159 30.96 -3.04 9.01
C ASP A 159 31.85 -3.15 10.27
N ALA A 160 33.15 -2.91 10.08
CA ALA A 160 34.14 -2.93 11.17
C ALA A 160 33.92 -1.83 12.23
N THR A 161 33.14 -0.80 11.89
CA THR A 161 32.81 0.32 12.77
C THR A 161 31.30 0.41 13.06
N TRP A 162 30.67 -0.76 13.19
CA TRP A 162 29.24 -0.86 13.45
C TRP A 162 28.85 -0.26 14.81
N LEU A 163 27.87 0.63 14.82
CA LEU A 163 27.38 1.33 16.01
C LEU A 163 25.94 0.95 16.39
N GLY A 164 25.47 -0.20 15.93
CA GLY A 164 24.09 -0.67 16.10
C GLY A 164 23.19 -0.27 14.96
N GLY A 165 22.14 -1.07 14.72
CA GLY A 165 21.17 -0.80 13.65
C GLY A 165 20.53 -2.07 13.10
N PHE A 166 20.16 -2.03 11.83
CA PHE A 166 19.51 -3.13 11.14
C PHE A 166 20.34 -3.61 9.95
N PHE A 167 20.47 -4.91 9.82
CA PHE A 167 21.12 -5.57 8.69
C PHE A 167 20.12 -6.45 7.94
N CYS A 168 20.00 -6.26 6.64
CA CYS A 168 19.17 -7.08 5.77
C CYS A 168 19.98 -8.24 5.19
N PRO A 169 19.73 -9.50 5.61
CA PRO A 169 20.56 -10.63 5.20
C PRO A 169 20.38 -11.04 3.74
N CYS A 170 19.33 -10.55 3.05
CA CYS A 170 19.08 -10.92 1.65
C CYS A 170 20.14 -10.37 0.70
N HIS A 171 20.50 -9.09 0.84
CA HIS A 171 21.44 -8.43 -0.08
C HIS A 171 22.38 -7.43 0.63
N GLY A 172 22.50 -7.53 1.96
CA GLY A 172 23.47 -6.75 2.73
C GLY A 172 23.11 -5.26 2.94
N SER A 173 21.85 -4.86 2.74
CA SER A 173 21.45 -3.48 3.07
C SER A 173 21.55 -3.23 4.57
N MET A 174 22.09 -2.07 4.94
CA MET A 174 22.33 -1.64 6.31
C MET A 174 21.53 -0.38 6.62
N PHE A 175 21.04 -0.30 7.85
CA PHE A 175 20.34 0.87 8.38
C PHE A 175 20.83 1.12 9.81
N ASP A 176 20.88 2.36 10.22
CA ASP A 176 21.21 2.71 11.60
C ASP A 176 20.09 2.34 12.59
N ILE A 177 20.28 2.63 13.87
CA ILE A 177 19.33 2.27 14.94
C ILE A 177 17.94 2.92 14.80
N VAL A 178 17.82 4.02 14.06
CA VAL A 178 16.56 4.72 13.77
C VAL A 178 16.09 4.47 12.32
N GLY A 179 16.69 3.50 11.61
CA GLY A 179 16.27 3.05 10.29
C GLY A 179 16.73 3.93 9.13
N ARG A 180 17.77 4.78 9.30
CA ARG A 180 18.35 5.56 8.19
C ARG A 180 19.34 4.70 7.41
N VAL A 181 19.25 4.73 6.09
CA VAL A 181 20.02 3.86 5.17
C VAL A 181 21.46 4.31 5.03
N PHE A 182 22.39 3.35 5.02
CA PHE A 182 23.81 3.58 4.76
C PHE A 182 24.07 3.84 3.26
N LYS A 183 25.17 4.52 2.95
CA LYS A 183 25.66 4.68 1.57
C LYS A 183 26.17 3.35 1.01
N GLY A 184 26.07 3.18 -0.30
CA GLY A 184 26.68 2.04 -1.00
C GLY A 184 25.98 0.70 -0.77
N VAL A 185 24.76 0.69 -0.24
CA VAL A 185 23.93 -0.52 -0.05
C VAL A 185 22.78 -0.57 -1.06
N PRO A 186 22.20 -1.77 -1.34
CA PRO A 186 21.12 -1.90 -2.31
C PRO A 186 19.81 -1.18 -1.96
N ALA A 187 19.51 -0.97 -0.67
CA ALA A 187 18.31 -0.24 -0.26
C ALA A 187 18.39 1.24 -0.68
N PRO A 188 17.42 1.78 -1.42
CA PRO A 188 17.48 3.14 -1.96
C PRO A 188 17.09 4.22 -0.93
N THR A 189 16.32 3.87 0.10
CA THR A 189 15.77 4.84 1.06
C THR A 189 15.79 4.31 2.48
N ASN A 190 15.57 5.20 3.45
CA ASN A 190 15.38 4.86 4.85
C ASN A 190 14.21 3.88 5.05
N LEU A 191 14.19 3.14 6.16
CA LEU A 191 12.99 2.37 6.56
C LEU A 191 11.82 3.32 6.77
N LYS A 192 10.65 2.94 6.28
CA LYS A 192 9.44 3.78 6.37
C LYS A 192 8.95 3.88 7.82
N VAL A 193 8.42 5.03 8.17
CA VAL A 193 7.77 5.28 9.46
C VAL A 193 6.25 5.24 9.25
N PRO A 194 5.52 4.25 9.80
CA PRO A 194 4.07 4.22 9.71
C PRO A 194 3.44 5.32 10.56
N PRO A 195 2.23 5.79 10.21
CA PRO A 195 1.48 6.69 11.08
C PRO A 195 1.30 6.09 12.46
N HIS A 196 1.58 6.86 13.51
CA HIS A 196 1.46 6.37 14.88
C HIS A 196 1.21 7.50 15.87
N ASN A 197 0.68 7.13 17.04
CA ASN A 197 0.44 8.05 18.15
C ASN A 197 0.70 7.37 19.48
N PHE A 198 1.22 8.15 20.46
CA PHE A 198 1.47 7.70 21.82
C PHE A 198 0.44 8.32 22.76
N GLN A 199 -0.15 7.51 23.64
CA GLN A 199 -1.02 7.92 24.72
C GLN A 199 -0.60 7.20 26.02
N GLY A 200 0.22 7.84 26.84
CA GLY A 200 0.84 7.18 27.99
C GLY A 200 1.65 5.98 27.55
N ASN A 201 1.35 4.81 28.09
CA ASN A 201 2.01 3.54 27.74
C ASN A 201 1.40 2.81 26.54
N THR A 202 0.46 3.43 25.85
CA THR A 202 -0.18 2.82 24.67
C THR A 202 0.33 3.48 23.40
N LEU A 203 0.91 2.68 22.51
CA LEU A 203 1.25 3.04 21.14
C LEU A 203 0.12 2.58 20.22
N THR A 204 -0.43 3.50 19.42
CA THR A 204 -1.38 3.19 18.33
C THR A 204 -0.66 3.33 17.00
N ILE A 205 -0.57 2.23 16.23
CA ILE A 205 0.04 2.19 14.91
C ILE A 205 -1.05 2.21 13.86
N GLY A 206 -0.91 3.02 12.83
CA GLY A 206 -1.87 3.14 11.72
C GLY A 206 -2.83 4.31 11.86
N GLU A 207 -2.71 5.10 12.89
CA GLU A 207 -3.50 6.31 13.13
C GLU A 207 -2.58 7.45 13.56
N ASP A 208 -2.72 8.59 12.89
CA ASP A 208 -2.08 9.85 13.28
C ASP A 208 -3.16 10.78 13.82
N LYS A 209 -3.29 10.82 15.16
CA LYS A 209 -4.10 11.85 15.82
C LYS A 209 -3.18 13.01 16.18
N THR A 210 -3.34 14.10 15.48
CA THR A 210 -2.83 15.42 15.85
C THR A 210 -3.49 15.90 17.13
#